data_9e59b20d56886e38c369fe85f0e010c2
#
_entry.id   9e59b20d56886e38c369fe85f0e010c2
#
_cell.length_a   1.000
_cell.length_b   1.000
_cell.length_c   1.000
_cell.angle_alpha   90.00
_cell.angle_beta   90.00
_cell.angle_gamma   90.00
#
_symmetry.space_group_name_H-M   'P 1'
#
loop_
_entity.id
_entity.type
_entity.pdbx_description
1 polymer ?
#
loop_
_entity_poly.entity_id
_entity_poly.type
_entity_poly.pdbx_seq_one_letter_code
_entity_poly.pdbx_strand_id
1 'polypeptide(L)'
;KKQAKTYAKEFNTNFVAKLHKDFKIDDAQFTMRYQNFVLRFMEPVDLFKNLVIAFISADESPLMAGVNIVSPEDGETSMKDYWLHMVMFKYCHSRYPNVKYTMHAGELTLGLVQPEELTWHIGAAIYTAGANRIGHGAAIAYEKDSYDLLRYMAKKTIPIEINLVSNEFILKVKESRHPFTLYKDFGVPIVISTDDAGILRTNMTEQYVLLAKRYKDVSYTDIKQFVYNSIHYSFVKEDAVKNKLLKDLDTRFKTFEANFPIK
;
A
#
# COMPACT_ATOMS: atom_id res chain seq x y z
N LYS A 1 7.75 -23.22 13.85
CA LYS A 1 7.65 -21.96 14.60
C LYS A 1 8.99 -21.47 15.14
N LYS A 2 9.79 -22.32 15.83
CA LYS A 2 11.12 -21.94 16.39
C LYS A 2 12.06 -21.47 15.28
N GLN A 3 12.19 -22.23 14.19
CA GLN A 3 13.03 -21.87 13.05
C GLN A 3 12.62 -20.56 12.37
N ALA A 4 11.31 -20.32 12.17
CA ALA A 4 10.81 -19.08 11.61
C ALA A 4 11.16 -17.85 12.47
N LYS A 5 11.11 -17.99 13.80
CA LYS A 5 11.56 -16.92 14.71
C LYS A 5 13.07 -16.65 14.58
N THR A 6 13.87 -17.69 14.45
CA THR A 6 15.32 -17.53 14.25
C THR A 6 15.60 -16.76 12.96
N TYR A 7 15.00 -17.15 11.84
CA TYR A 7 15.17 -16.44 10.57
C TYR A 7 14.69 -14.99 10.63
N ALA A 8 13.51 -14.74 11.19
CA ALA A 8 13.01 -13.37 11.36
C ALA A 8 13.96 -12.50 12.18
N LYS A 9 14.46 -13.03 13.29
CA LYS A 9 15.43 -12.31 14.14
C LYS A 9 16.74 -12.03 13.41
N GLU A 10 17.31 -13.02 12.75
CA GLU A 10 18.54 -12.86 11.97
C GLU A 10 18.36 -11.83 10.84
N PHE A 11 17.28 -11.90 10.10
CA PHE A 11 16.94 -10.91 9.07
C PHE A 11 16.82 -9.50 9.65
N ASN A 12 16.08 -9.33 10.74
CA ASN A 12 15.88 -8.04 11.36
C ASN A 12 17.19 -7.43 11.89
N THR A 13 18.07 -8.24 12.52
CA THR A 13 19.29 -7.74 13.18
C THR A 13 20.47 -7.65 12.24
N ASN A 14 20.74 -8.72 11.48
CA ASN A 14 21.97 -8.85 10.69
C ASN A 14 21.84 -8.21 9.30
N PHE A 15 20.61 -8.01 8.82
CA PHE A 15 20.37 -7.37 7.54
C PHE A 15 19.71 -6.00 7.70
N VAL A 16 18.45 -5.93 8.14
CA VAL A 16 17.68 -4.68 8.14
C VAL A 16 18.30 -3.63 9.06
N ALA A 17 18.48 -3.95 10.35
CA ALA A 17 19.00 -2.98 11.32
C ALA A 17 20.46 -2.59 11.01
N LYS A 18 21.25 -3.54 10.52
CA LYS A 18 22.64 -3.28 10.13
C LYS A 18 22.70 -2.32 8.95
N LEU A 19 21.97 -2.57 7.85
CA LEU A 19 21.91 -1.67 6.71
C LEU A 19 21.41 -0.28 7.10
N HIS A 20 20.31 -0.24 7.85
CA HIS A 20 19.72 1.03 8.30
C HIS A 20 20.74 1.89 9.07
N LYS A 21 21.52 1.27 9.95
CA LYS A 21 22.57 1.93 10.72
C LYS A 21 23.78 2.32 9.86
N ASP A 22 24.30 1.37 9.06
CA ASP A 22 25.55 1.56 8.29
C ASP A 22 25.39 2.68 7.24
N PHE A 23 24.22 2.79 6.64
CA PHE A 23 23.89 3.84 5.68
C PHE A 23 23.32 5.11 6.33
N LYS A 24 23.16 5.16 7.68
CA LYS A 24 22.60 6.31 8.41
C LYS A 24 21.29 6.81 7.79
N ILE A 25 20.37 5.87 7.52
CA ILE A 25 19.19 6.14 6.70
C ILE A 25 18.26 7.17 7.34
N ASP A 26 17.98 7.07 8.65
CA ASP A 26 17.21 8.09 9.37
C ASP A 26 18.09 9.29 9.72
N ASP A 27 17.58 10.49 9.48
CA ASP A 27 18.19 11.75 9.90
C ASP A 27 17.14 12.73 10.47
N ALA A 28 17.52 14.00 10.64
CA ALA A 28 16.63 15.01 11.21
C ALA A 28 15.41 15.31 10.32
N GLN A 29 15.48 15.05 9.01
CA GLN A 29 14.46 15.41 8.02
C GLN A 29 13.81 14.20 7.35
N PHE A 30 14.41 13.02 7.46
CA PHE A 30 14.00 11.81 6.76
C PHE A 30 13.90 10.62 7.70
N THR A 31 12.82 9.86 7.55
CA THR A 31 12.57 8.62 8.30
C THR A 31 12.16 7.54 7.35
N MET A 32 12.82 6.39 7.38
CA MET A 32 12.48 5.23 6.57
C MET A 32 12.07 4.05 7.45
N ARG A 33 11.03 3.37 7.02
CA ARG A 33 10.60 2.07 7.56
C ARG A 33 10.38 1.10 6.41
N TYR A 34 10.47 -0.18 6.69
CA TYR A 34 10.45 -1.23 5.68
C TYR A 34 9.15 -2.04 5.79
N GLN A 35 8.73 -2.58 4.68
CA GLN A 35 7.72 -3.64 4.63
C GLN A 35 8.39 -4.93 4.16
N ASN A 36 8.09 -6.02 4.83
CA ASN A 36 8.41 -7.33 4.31
C ASN A 36 7.34 -7.74 3.29
N PHE A 37 7.69 -8.59 2.33
CA PHE A 37 6.74 -9.02 1.32
C PHE A 37 6.87 -10.50 0.99
N VAL A 38 5.79 -11.05 0.44
CA VAL A 38 5.76 -12.39 -0.15
C VAL A 38 5.39 -12.31 -1.62
N LEU A 39 5.92 -13.24 -2.39
CA LEU A 39 5.73 -13.31 -3.84
C LEU A 39 4.61 -14.29 -4.16
N ARG A 40 3.52 -13.80 -4.76
CA ARG A 40 2.31 -14.59 -4.99
C ARG A 40 2.44 -15.73 -6.01
N PHE A 41 3.52 -15.74 -6.79
CA PHE A 41 3.81 -16.84 -7.72
C PHE A 41 4.51 -18.05 -7.08
N MET A 42 4.87 -17.95 -5.79
CA MET A 42 5.49 -19.06 -5.07
C MET A 42 4.49 -20.19 -4.82
N GLU A 43 5.00 -21.42 -4.75
CA GLU A 43 4.20 -22.55 -4.26
C GLU A 43 3.58 -22.24 -2.89
N PRO A 44 2.31 -22.60 -2.65
CA PRO A 44 1.58 -22.19 -1.45
C PRO A 44 2.27 -22.49 -0.13
N VAL A 45 2.96 -23.63 -0.02
CA VAL A 45 3.68 -24.01 1.20
C VAL A 45 4.86 -23.08 1.47
N ASP A 46 5.58 -22.67 0.44
CA ASP A 46 6.74 -21.79 0.59
C ASP A 46 6.29 -20.33 0.77
N LEU A 47 5.24 -19.91 0.08
CA LEU A 47 4.59 -18.62 0.36
C LEU A 47 4.17 -18.53 1.83
N PHE A 48 3.49 -19.55 2.35
CA PHE A 48 3.03 -19.54 3.74
C PHE A 48 4.17 -19.51 4.75
N LYS A 49 5.26 -20.25 4.52
CA LYS A 49 6.47 -20.18 5.36
C LYS A 49 7.04 -18.75 5.40
N ASN A 50 7.20 -18.14 4.22
CA ASN A 50 7.72 -16.77 4.11
C ASN A 50 6.77 -15.76 4.74
N LEU A 51 5.45 -15.93 4.58
CA LEU A 51 4.45 -15.08 5.20
C LEU A 51 4.52 -15.13 6.73
N VAL A 52 4.65 -16.32 7.31
CA VAL A 52 4.83 -16.47 8.77
C VAL A 52 6.10 -15.77 9.24
N ILE A 53 7.22 -15.90 8.50
CA ILE A 53 8.48 -15.21 8.83
C ILE A 53 8.29 -13.69 8.71
N ALA A 54 7.60 -13.19 7.67
CA ALA A 54 7.33 -11.79 7.45
C ALA A 54 6.50 -11.18 8.60
N PHE A 55 5.44 -11.88 9.05
CA PHE A 55 4.63 -11.44 10.18
C PHE A 55 5.43 -11.41 11.49
N ILE A 56 6.24 -12.43 11.77
CA ILE A 56 7.14 -12.44 12.94
C ILE A 56 8.13 -11.28 12.86
N SER A 57 8.76 -11.10 11.70
CA SER A 57 9.71 -10.00 11.47
C SER A 57 9.07 -8.63 11.74
N ALA A 58 7.87 -8.43 11.21
CA ALA A 58 7.13 -7.18 11.42
C ALA A 58 6.65 -7.02 12.87
N ASP A 59 6.32 -8.10 13.58
CA ASP A 59 5.89 -8.03 14.99
C ASP A 59 7.06 -7.66 15.91
N GLU A 60 8.26 -8.21 15.65
CA GLU A 60 9.42 -8.10 16.54
C GLU A 60 10.33 -6.89 16.26
N SER A 61 10.26 -6.25 15.08
CA SER A 61 11.14 -5.13 14.71
C SER A 61 10.40 -3.81 14.56
N PRO A 62 10.90 -2.71 15.16
CA PRO A 62 10.33 -1.37 14.94
C PRO A 62 10.61 -0.86 13.52
N LEU A 63 11.68 -1.32 12.87
CA LEU A 63 12.00 -0.91 11.50
C LEU A 63 11.12 -1.60 10.45
N MET A 64 10.58 -2.80 10.76
CA MET A 64 9.66 -3.52 9.88
C MET A 64 8.24 -3.09 10.17
N ALA A 65 7.75 -2.13 9.40
CA ALA A 65 6.46 -1.49 9.65
C ALA A 65 5.25 -2.37 9.28
N GLY A 66 5.41 -3.28 8.32
CA GLY A 66 4.30 -4.11 7.87
C GLY A 66 4.70 -5.22 6.89
N VAL A 67 3.67 -5.84 6.33
CA VAL A 67 3.79 -6.93 5.35
C VAL A 67 3.01 -6.60 4.09
N ASN A 68 3.44 -7.14 2.95
CA ASN A 68 2.75 -6.99 1.67
C ASN A 68 2.73 -8.33 0.91
N ILE A 69 1.84 -8.48 -0.07
CA ILE A 69 1.89 -9.51 -1.10
C ILE A 69 2.02 -8.82 -2.46
N VAL A 70 3.00 -9.24 -3.23
CA VAL A 70 3.41 -8.57 -4.47
C VAL A 70 3.61 -9.56 -5.62
N SER A 71 4.03 -9.09 -6.77
CA SER A 71 4.19 -9.78 -8.06
C SER A 71 2.91 -9.77 -8.90
N PRO A 72 3.00 -10.04 -10.21
CA PRO A 72 1.87 -9.99 -11.12
C PRO A 72 0.65 -10.75 -10.61
N GLU A 73 -0.47 -10.03 -10.45
CA GLU A 73 -1.72 -10.60 -9.94
C GLU A 73 -2.40 -11.52 -10.97
N ASP A 74 -2.20 -11.21 -12.26
CA ASP A 74 -2.69 -11.97 -13.42
C ASP A 74 -1.91 -13.25 -13.71
N GLY A 75 -0.82 -13.53 -12.98
CA GLY A 75 -0.05 -14.77 -13.16
C GLY A 75 -0.87 -16.01 -12.82
N GLU A 76 -0.67 -17.11 -13.53
CA GLU A 76 -1.43 -18.36 -13.39
C GLU A 76 -1.52 -18.84 -11.93
N THR A 77 -0.38 -18.96 -11.25
CA THR A 77 -0.34 -19.35 -9.82
C THR A 77 -1.00 -18.30 -8.93
N SER A 78 -0.80 -17.01 -9.25
CA SER A 78 -1.39 -15.91 -8.50
C SER A 78 -2.91 -15.96 -8.52
N MET A 79 -3.50 -16.16 -9.69
CA MET A 79 -4.95 -16.28 -9.89
C MET A 79 -5.50 -17.53 -9.22
N LYS A 80 -4.90 -18.69 -9.49
CA LYS A 80 -5.32 -20.00 -8.96
C LYS A 80 -5.37 -20.01 -7.44
N ASP A 81 -4.35 -19.45 -6.78
CA ASP A 81 -4.16 -19.56 -5.34
C ASP A 81 -4.58 -18.28 -4.59
N TYR A 82 -5.19 -17.30 -5.28
CA TYR A 82 -5.53 -15.99 -4.69
C TYR A 82 -6.35 -16.11 -3.40
N TRP A 83 -7.43 -16.89 -3.43
CA TRP A 83 -8.26 -17.13 -2.24
C TRP A 83 -7.48 -17.76 -1.09
N LEU A 84 -6.62 -18.74 -1.39
CA LEU A 84 -5.77 -19.39 -0.40
C LEU A 84 -4.81 -18.37 0.24
N HIS A 85 -4.24 -17.47 -0.55
CA HIS A 85 -3.40 -16.38 -0.04
C HIS A 85 -4.17 -15.50 0.96
N MET A 86 -5.42 -15.14 0.66
CA MET A 86 -6.26 -14.34 1.58
C MET A 86 -6.50 -15.07 2.90
N VAL A 87 -6.76 -16.36 2.87
CA VAL A 87 -6.92 -17.20 4.07
C VAL A 87 -5.62 -17.30 4.87
N MET A 88 -4.47 -17.41 4.21
CA MET A 88 -3.17 -17.41 4.87
C MET A 88 -2.89 -16.09 5.60
N PHE A 89 -3.19 -14.94 4.99
CA PHE A 89 -3.09 -13.64 5.66
C PHE A 89 -4.02 -13.54 6.86
N LYS A 90 -5.27 -13.94 6.73
CA LYS A 90 -6.23 -14.01 7.85
C LYS A 90 -5.69 -14.85 9.01
N TYR A 91 -5.13 -16.01 8.71
CA TYR A 91 -4.51 -16.86 9.73
C TYR A 91 -3.34 -16.16 10.41
N CYS A 92 -2.40 -15.60 9.65
CA CYS A 92 -1.24 -14.90 10.21
C CYS A 92 -1.67 -13.71 11.07
N HIS A 93 -2.64 -12.92 10.62
CA HIS A 93 -3.19 -11.80 11.39
C HIS A 93 -3.83 -12.26 12.70
N SER A 94 -4.54 -13.39 12.71
CA SER A 94 -5.09 -13.95 13.96
C SER A 94 -4.01 -14.31 14.99
N ARG A 95 -2.78 -14.55 14.56
CA ARG A 95 -1.63 -14.89 15.42
C ARG A 95 -0.79 -13.68 15.80
N TYR A 96 -0.82 -12.62 14.98
CA TYR A 96 -0.07 -11.37 15.10
C TYR A 96 -0.98 -10.17 14.83
N PRO A 97 -1.97 -9.89 15.71
CA PRO A 97 -3.05 -8.93 15.44
C PRO A 97 -2.58 -7.49 15.33
N ASN A 98 -1.40 -7.16 15.83
CA ASN A 98 -0.82 -5.81 15.77
C ASN A 98 -0.05 -5.55 14.48
N VAL A 99 0.27 -6.58 13.70
CA VAL A 99 0.98 -6.43 12.43
C VAL A 99 0.03 -5.87 11.38
N LYS A 100 0.40 -4.73 10.81
CA LYS A 100 -0.28 -4.11 9.69
C LYS A 100 0.20 -4.69 8.38
N TYR A 101 -0.67 -4.75 7.40
CA TYR A 101 -0.33 -5.19 6.05
C TYR A 101 -1.13 -4.47 4.99
N THR A 102 -0.46 -4.21 3.89
CA THR A 102 -1.07 -3.78 2.64
C THR A 102 -1.11 -4.96 1.68
N MET A 103 -1.98 -4.91 0.70
CA MET A 103 -2.09 -5.98 -0.29
C MET A 103 -2.23 -5.36 -1.68
N HIS A 104 -1.39 -5.78 -2.62
CA HIS A 104 -1.70 -5.57 -4.02
C HIS A 104 -2.98 -6.34 -4.32
N ALA A 105 -4.04 -5.65 -4.67
CA ALA A 105 -5.33 -6.26 -4.99
C ALA A 105 -6.06 -5.45 -6.05
N GLY A 106 -6.58 -6.14 -7.06
CA GLY A 106 -7.22 -5.52 -8.20
C GLY A 106 -6.24 -4.77 -9.11
N GLU A 107 -4.98 -5.15 -9.14
CA GLU A 107 -4.03 -4.72 -10.18
C GLU A 107 -4.31 -5.47 -11.48
N LEU A 108 -5.56 -5.37 -11.94
CA LEU A 108 -6.15 -6.11 -13.03
C LEU A 108 -6.97 -5.19 -13.93
N THR A 109 -7.13 -5.58 -15.18
CA THR A 109 -7.98 -4.87 -16.15
C THR A 109 -8.59 -5.83 -17.17
N LEU A 110 -9.65 -5.37 -17.85
CA LEU A 110 -10.26 -6.13 -18.95
C LEU A 110 -9.23 -6.45 -20.03
N GLY A 111 -9.23 -7.70 -20.50
CA GLY A 111 -8.30 -8.23 -21.50
C GLY A 111 -7.00 -8.78 -20.90
N LEU A 112 -6.72 -8.55 -19.61
CA LEU A 112 -5.60 -9.16 -18.92
C LEU A 112 -5.99 -10.50 -18.31
N VAL A 113 -7.20 -10.57 -17.73
CA VAL A 113 -7.78 -11.77 -17.12
C VAL A 113 -9.21 -11.97 -17.57
N GLN A 114 -9.82 -13.11 -17.23
CA GLN A 114 -11.25 -13.35 -17.48
C GLN A 114 -12.08 -12.32 -16.68
N PRO A 115 -13.22 -11.85 -17.23
CA PRO A 115 -14.05 -10.82 -16.58
C PRO A 115 -14.49 -11.18 -15.15
N GLU A 116 -14.73 -12.44 -14.88
CA GLU A 116 -15.15 -12.94 -13.57
C GLU A 116 -14.10 -12.67 -12.50
N GLU A 117 -12.82 -12.73 -12.85
CA GLU A 117 -11.69 -12.51 -11.93
C GLU A 117 -11.58 -11.04 -11.50
N LEU A 118 -12.11 -10.11 -12.27
CA LEU A 118 -12.15 -8.70 -11.88
C LEU A 118 -13.13 -8.40 -10.76
N THR A 119 -14.02 -9.35 -10.41
CA THR A 119 -15.23 -9.06 -9.63
C THR A 119 -15.10 -9.31 -8.13
N TRP A 120 -13.94 -9.76 -7.62
CA TRP A 120 -13.87 -10.24 -6.24
C TRP A 120 -12.52 -10.08 -5.53
N HIS A 121 -11.45 -9.72 -6.20
CA HIS A 121 -10.11 -9.71 -5.61
C HIS A 121 -9.94 -8.67 -4.50
N ILE A 122 -10.41 -7.43 -4.74
CA ILE A 122 -10.32 -6.35 -3.73
C ILE A 122 -11.23 -6.68 -2.55
N GLY A 123 -12.44 -7.16 -2.82
CA GLY A 123 -13.37 -7.62 -1.79
C GLY A 123 -12.78 -8.72 -0.92
N ALA A 124 -12.12 -9.72 -1.52
CA ALA A 124 -11.46 -10.79 -0.78
C ALA A 124 -10.29 -10.29 0.07
N ALA A 125 -9.47 -9.36 -0.44
CA ALA A 125 -8.39 -8.74 0.32
C ALA A 125 -8.91 -7.99 1.56
N ILE A 126 -10.06 -7.33 1.45
CA ILE A 126 -10.66 -6.56 2.54
C ILE A 126 -11.45 -7.46 3.51
N TYR A 127 -12.42 -8.23 3.00
CA TYR A 127 -13.35 -8.97 3.86
C TYR A 127 -12.78 -10.28 4.40
N THR A 128 -11.91 -10.95 3.63
CA THR A 128 -11.34 -12.24 4.03
C THR A 128 -9.99 -12.07 4.67
N ALA A 129 -9.05 -11.44 3.99
CA ALA A 129 -7.71 -11.23 4.54
C ALA A 129 -7.70 -10.17 5.65
N GLY A 130 -8.52 -9.13 5.56
CA GLY A 130 -8.55 -8.03 6.52
C GLY A 130 -7.47 -6.98 6.28
N ALA A 131 -7.12 -6.72 5.03
CA ALA A 131 -6.09 -5.76 4.64
C ALA A 131 -6.31 -4.39 5.29
N ASN A 132 -5.24 -3.81 5.81
CA ASN A 132 -5.28 -2.47 6.40
C ASN A 132 -5.18 -1.35 5.35
N ARG A 133 -4.68 -1.69 4.14
CA ARG A 133 -4.54 -0.78 2.99
C ARG A 133 -4.51 -1.63 1.72
N ILE A 134 -5.01 -1.10 0.62
CA ILE A 134 -5.03 -1.76 -0.68
C ILE A 134 -4.07 -1.03 -1.62
N GLY A 135 -3.19 -1.78 -2.25
CA GLY A 135 -2.35 -1.30 -3.35
C GLY A 135 -3.07 -1.42 -4.70
N HIS A 136 -2.95 -0.41 -5.55
CA HIS A 136 -3.51 -0.30 -6.89
C HIS A 136 -5.03 -0.18 -6.96
N GLY A 137 -5.78 -1.23 -6.67
CA GLY A 137 -7.24 -1.22 -6.72
C GLY A 137 -7.83 -0.82 -8.07
N ALA A 138 -7.11 -1.04 -9.17
CA ALA A 138 -7.50 -0.57 -10.51
C ALA A 138 -8.82 -1.20 -10.99
N ALA A 139 -9.13 -2.41 -10.52
CA ALA A 139 -10.32 -3.17 -10.90
C ALA A 139 -11.58 -2.84 -10.08
N ILE A 140 -11.55 -1.87 -9.15
CA ILE A 140 -12.67 -1.61 -8.22
C ILE A 140 -14.01 -1.41 -8.92
N ALA A 141 -14.03 -0.81 -10.10
CA ALA A 141 -15.27 -0.58 -10.85
C ALA A 141 -15.93 -1.88 -11.36
N TYR A 142 -15.18 -2.96 -11.41
CA TYR A 142 -15.66 -4.28 -11.85
C TYR A 142 -16.06 -5.21 -10.69
N GLU A 143 -15.71 -4.84 -9.45
CA GLU A 143 -16.11 -5.62 -8.27
C GLU A 143 -17.64 -5.79 -8.22
N LYS A 144 -18.11 -6.97 -7.86
CA LYS A 144 -19.54 -7.32 -7.86
C LYS A 144 -20.40 -6.34 -7.09
N ASP A 145 -19.93 -5.91 -5.92
CA ASP A 145 -20.61 -4.96 -5.05
C ASP A 145 -19.75 -3.68 -4.87
N SER A 146 -19.22 -3.16 -5.98
CA SER A 146 -18.25 -2.06 -6.05
C SER A 146 -18.61 -0.87 -5.14
N TYR A 147 -19.85 -0.37 -5.21
CA TYR A 147 -20.28 0.80 -4.45
C TYR A 147 -20.37 0.50 -2.94
N ASP A 148 -20.80 -0.69 -2.56
CA ASP A 148 -20.86 -1.08 -1.15
C ASP A 148 -19.45 -1.32 -0.59
N LEU A 149 -18.56 -1.87 -1.40
CA LEU A 149 -17.15 -2.03 -1.06
C LEU A 149 -16.48 -0.66 -0.86
N LEU A 150 -16.71 0.31 -1.76
CA LEU A 150 -16.20 1.67 -1.62
C LEU A 150 -16.74 2.36 -0.35
N ARG A 151 -18.05 2.27 -0.08
CA ARG A 151 -18.66 2.78 1.17
C ARG A 151 -18.05 2.12 2.41
N TYR A 152 -17.80 0.82 2.34
CA TYR A 152 -17.16 0.08 3.42
C TYR A 152 -15.72 0.55 3.66
N MET A 153 -14.91 0.70 2.58
CA MET A 153 -13.55 1.25 2.66
C MET A 153 -13.55 2.64 3.30
N ALA A 154 -14.42 3.54 2.85
CA ALA A 154 -14.55 4.88 3.42
C ALA A 154 -14.94 4.83 4.91
N LYS A 155 -15.99 4.08 5.26
CA LYS A 155 -16.47 3.92 6.64
C LYS A 155 -15.43 3.32 7.58
N LYS A 156 -14.64 2.37 7.10
CA LYS A 156 -13.59 1.67 7.86
C LYS A 156 -12.23 2.35 7.74
N THR A 157 -12.15 3.45 7.02
CA THR A 157 -10.91 4.18 6.75
C THR A 157 -9.79 3.27 6.22
N ILE A 158 -10.15 2.37 5.28
CA ILE A 158 -9.20 1.51 4.57
C ILE A 158 -8.68 2.30 3.37
N PRO A 159 -7.43 2.78 3.37
CA PRO A 159 -6.93 3.61 2.29
C PRO A 159 -6.57 2.81 1.05
N ILE A 160 -6.58 3.54 -0.07
CA ILE A 160 -6.09 3.06 -1.37
C ILE A 160 -4.76 3.73 -1.72
N GLU A 161 -3.79 2.95 -2.19
CA GLU A 161 -2.53 3.43 -2.76
C GLU A 161 -2.72 3.63 -4.27
N ILE A 162 -2.64 4.88 -4.71
CA ILE A 162 -2.77 5.27 -6.11
C ILE A 162 -1.39 5.39 -6.74
N ASN A 163 -1.13 4.54 -7.71
CA ASN A 163 0.15 4.35 -8.40
C ASN A 163 0.02 4.75 -9.89
N LEU A 164 -0.08 6.06 -10.18
CA LEU A 164 -0.50 6.55 -11.51
C LEU A 164 0.43 6.09 -12.65
N VAL A 165 1.75 6.20 -12.46
CA VAL A 165 2.74 5.80 -13.47
C VAL A 165 2.76 4.30 -13.65
N SER A 166 2.74 3.55 -12.56
CA SER A 166 2.72 2.08 -12.59
C SER A 166 1.46 1.54 -13.27
N ASN A 167 0.28 2.03 -12.88
CA ASN A 167 -0.98 1.59 -13.50
C ASN A 167 -1.07 1.93 -14.99
N GLU A 168 -0.48 3.06 -15.42
CA GLU A 168 -0.37 3.36 -16.86
C GLU A 168 0.61 2.42 -17.55
N PHE A 169 1.77 2.16 -16.93
CA PHE A 169 2.80 1.34 -17.55
C PHE A 169 2.38 -0.13 -17.66
N ILE A 170 1.91 -0.71 -16.55
CA ILE A 170 1.56 -2.14 -16.46
C ILE A 170 0.20 -2.42 -17.09
N LEU A 171 -0.84 -1.69 -16.68
CA LEU A 171 -2.23 -1.99 -17.02
C LEU A 171 -2.76 -1.17 -18.21
N LYS A 172 -2.01 -0.16 -18.67
CA LYS A 172 -2.49 0.85 -19.63
C LYS A 172 -3.74 1.61 -19.16
N VAL A 173 -3.90 1.68 -17.83
CA VAL A 173 -5.01 2.37 -17.16
C VAL A 173 -4.57 3.77 -16.75
N LYS A 174 -5.21 4.80 -17.35
CA LYS A 174 -4.92 6.21 -17.08
C LYS A 174 -6.15 7.10 -17.27
N GLU A 175 -6.07 8.33 -16.76
CA GLU A 175 -7.11 9.37 -16.92
C GLU A 175 -8.50 8.85 -16.53
N SER A 176 -9.51 9.00 -17.38
CA SER A 176 -10.89 8.58 -17.11
C SER A 176 -11.09 7.08 -16.91
N ARG A 177 -10.13 6.26 -17.35
CA ARG A 177 -10.17 4.81 -17.11
C ARG A 177 -9.59 4.40 -15.76
N HIS A 178 -8.84 5.30 -15.09
CA HIS A 178 -8.30 5.04 -13.77
C HIS A 178 -9.34 5.36 -12.71
N PRO A 179 -9.60 4.48 -11.73
CA PRO A 179 -10.69 4.65 -10.76
C PRO A 179 -10.41 5.68 -9.65
N PHE A 180 -9.40 6.54 -9.81
CA PHE A 180 -9.05 7.57 -8.83
C PHE A 180 -10.25 8.43 -8.42
N THR A 181 -11.01 8.94 -9.40
CA THR A 181 -12.19 9.78 -9.14
C THR A 181 -13.26 9.01 -8.37
N LEU A 182 -13.46 7.73 -8.68
CA LEU A 182 -14.41 6.88 -7.98
C LEU A 182 -14.06 6.75 -6.49
N TYR A 183 -12.78 6.49 -6.17
CA TYR A 183 -12.32 6.46 -4.77
C TYR A 183 -12.49 7.81 -4.08
N LYS A 184 -12.15 8.92 -4.77
CA LYS A 184 -12.31 10.28 -4.25
C LYS A 184 -13.77 10.61 -3.94
N ASP A 185 -14.67 10.33 -4.88
CA ASP A 185 -16.10 10.65 -4.77
C ASP A 185 -16.80 9.87 -3.64
N PHE A 186 -16.33 8.65 -3.36
CA PHE A 186 -16.83 7.86 -2.23
C PHE A 186 -16.15 8.19 -0.89
N GLY A 187 -15.18 9.12 -0.88
CA GLY A 187 -14.47 9.51 0.34
C GLY A 187 -13.54 8.44 0.89
N VAL A 188 -13.09 7.50 0.05
CA VAL A 188 -12.05 6.54 0.43
C VAL A 188 -10.74 7.28 0.67
N PRO A 189 -10.04 7.07 1.78
CA PRO A 189 -8.76 7.72 2.00
C PRO A 189 -7.75 7.37 0.91
N ILE A 190 -7.20 8.39 0.24
CA ILE A 190 -6.25 8.22 -0.86
C ILE A 190 -4.83 8.50 -0.35
N VAL A 191 -3.91 7.61 -0.69
CA VAL A 191 -2.46 7.77 -0.55
C VAL A 191 -1.84 7.69 -1.93
N ILE A 192 -1.02 8.68 -2.29
CA ILE A 192 -0.26 8.65 -3.55
C ILE A 192 1.03 7.88 -3.31
N SER A 193 1.38 7.00 -4.22
CA SER A 193 2.58 6.18 -4.16
C SER A 193 3.32 6.16 -5.50
N THR A 194 4.60 5.90 -5.46
CA THR A 194 5.45 5.76 -6.66
C THR A 194 5.46 4.34 -7.20
N ASP A 195 5.10 3.36 -6.35
CA ASP A 195 5.42 1.97 -6.61
C ASP A 195 6.93 1.79 -6.89
N ASP A 196 7.32 1.12 -7.93
CA ASP A 196 8.71 0.85 -8.31
C ASP A 196 9.44 2.09 -8.87
N ALA A 197 9.66 3.11 -8.03
CA ALA A 197 10.25 4.39 -8.45
C ALA A 197 11.57 4.24 -9.24
N GLY A 198 12.43 3.32 -8.82
CA GLY A 198 13.71 3.06 -9.47
C GLY A 198 13.59 2.43 -10.85
N ILE A 199 12.62 1.53 -11.04
CA ILE A 199 12.34 0.87 -12.32
C ILE A 199 11.62 1.81 -13.26
N LEU A 200 10.56 2.46 -12.77
CA LEU A 200 9.70 3.36 -13.53
C LEU A 200 10.31 4.75 -13.74
N ARG A 201 11.47 5.02 -13.11
CA ARG A 201 12.19 6.31 -13.16
C ARG A 201 11.29 7.50 -12.83
N THR A 202 10.52 7.36 -11.75
CA THR A 202 9.59 8.38 -11.26
C THR A 202 9.90 8.74 -9.80
N ASN A 203 9.26 9.78 -9.31
CA ASN A 203 9.36 10.24 -7.92
C ASN A 203 8.01 10.79 -7.42
N MET A 204 7.90 11.05 -6.12
CA MET A 204 6.65 11.54 -5.51
C MET A 204 6.19 12.88 -6.10
N THR A 205 7.09 13.80 -6.39
CA THR A 205 6.73 15.10 -6.99
C THR A 205 6.07 14.90 -8.36
N GLU A 206 6.61 14.02 -9.20
CA GLU A 206 6.03 13.68 -10.50
C GLU A 206 4.65 13.05 -10.37
N GLN A 207 4.43 12.17 -9.39
CA GLN A 207 3.12 11.58 -9.15
C GLN A 207 2.07 12.66 -8.83
N TYR A 208 2.38 13.63 -7.95
CA TYR A 208 1.48 14.74 -7.64
C TYR A 208 1.27 15.70 -8.82
N VAL A 209 2.31 16.00 -9.58
CA VAL A 209 2.20 16.80 -10.81
C VAL A 209 1.32 16.11 -11.83
N LEU A 210 1.49 14.80 -12.00
CA LEU A 210 0.70 14.00 -12.92
C LEU A 210 -0.77 13.94 -12.48
N LEU A 211 -1.03 13.77 -11.18
CA LEU A 211 -2.36 13.81 -10.58
C LEU A 211 -3.06 15.13 -10.93
N ALA A 212 -2.43 16.27 -10.62
CA ALA A 212 -3.00 17.59 -10.87
C ALA A 212 -3.20 17.89 -12.38
N LYS A 213 -2.35 17.34 -13.25
CA LYS A 213 -2.51 17.49 -14.70
C LYS A 213 -3.66 16.66 -15.26
N ARG A 214 -3.87 15.46 -14.76
CA ARG A 214 -4.88 14.51 -15.27
C ARG A 214 -6.29 14.82 -14.75
N TYR A 215 -6.40 15.22 -13.49
CA TYR A 215 -7.67 15.38 -12.80
C TYR A 215 -7.87 16.85 -12.42
N LYS A 216 -8.58 17.60 -13.28
CA LYS A 216 -8.76 19.06 -13.14
C LYS A 216 -9.63 19.48 -11.96
N ASP A 217 -10.39 18.55 -11.42
CA ASP A 217 -11.23 18.70 -10.22
C ASP A 217 -10.47 18.43 -8.91
N VAL A 218 -9.20 18.06 -8.99
CA VAL A 218 -8.33 17.92 -7.82
C VAL A 218 -7.86 19.31 -7.38
N SER A 219 -8.31 19.72 -6.21
CA SER A 219 -7.95 20.98 -5.59
C SER A 219 -6.61 20.89 -4.83
N TYR A 220 -6.06 22.06 -4.47
CA TYR A 220 -4.94 22.13 -3.53
C TYR A 220 -5.28 21.45 -2.19
N THR A 221 -6.49 21.64 -1.70
CA THR A 221 -6.95 21.03 -0.45
C THR A 221 -6.93 19.50 -0.54
N ASP A 222 -7.33 18.93 -1.68
CA ASP A 222 -7.26 17.49 -1.91
C ASP A 222 -5.81 17.01 -1.87
N ILE A 223 -4.90 17.68 -2.59
CA ILE A 223 -3.47 17.34 -2.59
C ILE A 223 -2.89 17.41 -1.17
N LYS A 224 -3.18 18.49 -0.44
CA LYS A 224 -2.77 18.66 0.94
C LYS A 224 -3.26 17.49 1.81
N GLN A 225 -4.54 17.10 1.67
CA GLN A 225 -5.10 15.95 2.37
C GLN A 225 -4.39 14.63 2.02
N PHE A 226 -4.08 14.40 0.74
CA PHE A 226 -3.36 13.18 0.32
C PHE A 226 -1.96 13.11 0.92
N VAL A 227 -1.28 14.24 1.04
CA VAL A 227 0.02 14.32 1.72
C VAL A 227 -0.10 13.99 3.21
N TYR A 228 -1.11 14.51 3.91
CA TYR A 228 -1.39 14.11 5.31
C TYR A 228 -1.74 12.64 5.42
N ASN A 229 -2.54 12.11 4.50
CA ASN A 229 -2.91 10.71 4.48
C ASN A 229 -1.68 9.79 4.40
N SER A 230 -0.62 10.19 3.67
CA SER A 230 0.60 9.40 3.57
C SER A 230 1.26 9.15 4.93
N ILE A 231 1.11 10.08 5.88
CA ILE A 231 1.61 9.92 7.25
C ILE A 231 0.58 9.21 8.13
N HIS A 232 -0.68 9.65 8.09
CA HIS A 232 -1.74 9.07 8.92
C HIS A 232 -1.91 7.57 8.70
N TYR A 233 -1.90 7.15 7.45
CA TYR A 233 -2.08 5.74 7.06
C TYR A 233 -0.77 4.99 6.87
N SER A 234 0.38 5.60 7.19
CA SER A 234 1.66 4.88 7.25
C SER A 234 1.61 3.80 8.35
N PHE A 235 2.37 2.74 8.15
CA PHE A 235 2.52 1.68 9.16
C PHE A 235 3.66 1.94 10.15
N VAL A 236 4.20 3.16 10.18
CA VAL A 236 5.15 3.58 11.21
C VAL A 236 4.55 3.32 12.59
N LYS A 237 5.26 2.60 13.44
CA LYS A 237 4.77 2.13 14.74
C LYS A 237 4.96 3.15 15.85
N GLU A 238 5.99 3.98 15.72
CA GLU A 238 6.39 4.93 16.75
C GLU A 238 5.53 6.20 16.65
N ASP A 239 4.64 6.40 17.61
CA ASP A 239 3.79 7.60 17.68
C ASP A 239 4.61 8.89 17.73
N ALA A 240 5.74 8.89 18.42
CA ALA A 240 6.64 10.05 18.47
C ALA A 240 7.15 10.44 17.09
N VAL A 241 7.48 9.46 16.24
CA VAL A 241 7.91 9.68 14.85
C VAL A 241 6.75 10.23 14.02
N LYS A 242 5.58 9.63 14.10
CA LYS A 242 4.38 10.13 13.38
C LYS A 242 4.04 11.57 13.76
N ASN A 243 4.01 11.85 15.06
CA ASN A 243 3.69 13.18 15.56
C ASN A 243 4.72 14.22 15.11
N LYS A 244 6.02 13.86 15.10
CA LYS A 244 7.08 14.74 14.57
C LYS A 244 6.83 15.01 13.09
N LEU A 245 6.59 13.99 12.27
CA LEU A 245 6.36 14.14 10.83
C LEU A 245 5.15 15.03 10.53
N LEU A 246 4.05 14.86 11.28
CA LEU A 246 2.86 15.71 11.13
C LEU A 246 3.15 17.17 11.50
N LYS A 247 3.85 17.41 12.62
CA LYS A 247 4.24 18.76 13.04
C LYS A 247 5.16 19.45 12.04
N ASP A 248 6.13 18.70 11.49
CA ASP A 248 7.03 19.21 10.46
C ASP A 248 6.26 19.55 9.18
N LEU A 249 5.29 18.70 8.79
CA LEU A 249 4.41 18.92 7.65
C LEU A 249 3.51 20.14 7.84
N ASP A 250 2.92 20.33 9.01
CA ASP A 250 2.13 21.53 9.37
C ASP A 250 2.95 22.81 9.18
N THR A 251 4.19 22.78 9.65
CA THR A 251 5.10 23.92 9.54
C THR A 251 5.43 24.24 8.08
N ARG A 252 5.70 23.20 7.28
CA ARG A 252 6.01 23.35 5.84
C ARG A 252 4.79 23.89 5.07
N PHE A 253 3.59 23.39 5.33
CA PHE A 253 2.37 23.91 4.68
C PHE A 253 2.07 25.35 5.08
N LYS A 254 2.18 25.74 6.36
CA LYS A 254 2.03 27.12 6.81
C LYS A 254 3.00 28.07 6.11
N THR A 255 4.27 27.66 6.00
CA THR A 255 5.28 28.46 5.31
C THR A 255 4.98 28.59 3.82
N PHE A 256 4.55 27.51 3.17
CA PHE A 256 4.17 27.51 1.75
C PHE A 256 2.95 28.43 1.51
N GLU A 257 1.89 28.26 2.28
CA GLU A 257 0.65 29.04 2.16
C GLU A 257 0.86 30.53 2.43
N ALA A 258 1.78 30.90 3.32
CA ALA A 258 2.12 32.29 3.57
C ALA A 258 2.86 32.94 2.39
N ASN A 259 3.69 32.18 1.66
CA ASN A 259 4.43 32.67 0.51
C ASN A 259 3.66 32.59 -0.82
N PHE A 260 2.68 31.73 -0.89
CA PHE A 260 1.85 31.49 -2.08
C PHE A 260 0.36 31.51 -1.68
N PRO A 261 -0.26 32.71 -1.56
CA PRO A 261 -1.67 32.82 -1.19
C PRO A 261 -2.54 32.05 -2.17
N ILE A 262 -3.20 31.02 -1.67
CA ILE A 262 -4.08 30.17 -2.46
C ILE A 262 -5.44 30.84 -2.51
N LYS A 263 -5.88 31.18 -3.72
CA LYS A 263 -7.20 31.81 -3.97
C LYS A 263 -8.29 30.76 -3.97
#